data_1d86ba04733fef966dbb6c35a509043e
#
_entry.id   1d86ba04733fef966dbb6c35a509043e
#
_cell.length_a   1.000
_cell.length_b   1.000
_cell.length_c   1.000
_cell.angle_alpha   90.00
_cell.angle_beta   90.00
_cell.angle_gamma   90.00
#
_symmetry.space_group_name_H-M   'P 1'
#
loop_
_entity.id
_entity.type
_entity.pdbx_description
1 polymer ?
#
loop_
_entity_poly.entity_id
_entity_poly.type
_entity_poly.pdbx_seq_one_letter_code
_entity_poly.pdbx_strand_id
1 'polypeptide(L)'
;MEKLIATLKRHEGVKTHAYRDSLGVLTIGCGRNISGKKPNKGIGITIDEIEYMLQNDIARTIKELSQEYPWFNDMEEGARRDGIINMHFNLGRFRFASFKLALIHMENGSHDKAATEFLNSRWAKQVKGRSLEVTDMIKTNEYT
;
A
#
# COMPACT_ATOMS: atom_id res chain seq x y z
N MET A 1 -28.18 16.68 -4.18
CA MET A 1 -27.25 15.55 -3.99
C MET A 1 -26.84 15.38 -2.53
N GLU A 2 -26.36 16.40 -1.85
CA GLU A 2 -25.87 16.33 -0.46
C GLU A 2 -26.89 15.79 0.56
N LYS A 3 -28.14 16.29 0.49
CA LYS A 3 -29.21 15.81 1.38
C LYS A 3 -29.54 14.33 1.18
N LEU A 4 -29.49 13.84 -0.05
CA LEU A 4 -29.66 12.42 -0.37
C LEU A 4 -28.52 11.59 0.19
N ILE A 5 -27.27 12.04 0.03
CA ILE A 5 -26.08 11.37 0.60
C ILE A 5 -26.20 11.26 2.12
N ALA A 6 -26.56 12.37 2.79
CA ALA A 6 -26.75 12.37 4.25
C ALA A 6 -27.86 11.41 4.69
N THR A 7 -28.95 11.34 3.95
CA THR A 7 -30.07 10.44 4.22
C THR A 7 -29.65 8.98 4.06
N LEU A 8 -28.96 8.63 2.96
CA LEU A 8 -28.47 7.27 2.71
C LEU A 8 -27.45 6.83 3.77
N LYS A 9 -26.50 7.69 4.15
CA LYS A 9 -25.55 7.40 5.24
C LYS A 9 -26.27 7.08 6.56
N ARG A 10 -27.35 7.77 6.85
CA ARG A 10 -28.15 7.52 8.07
C ARG A 10 -28.93 6.22 7.98
N HIS A 11 -29.50 5.88 6.84
CA HIS A 11 -30.31 4.67 6.65
C HIS A 11 -29.44 3.41 6.57
N GLU A 12 -28.38 3.43 5.76
CA GLU A 12 -27.52 2.27 5.49
C GLU A 12 -26.38 2.13 6.51
N GLY A 13 -26.08 3.20 7.24
CA GLY A 13 -24.89 3.29 8.07
C GLY A 13 -23.61 3.49 7.24
N VAL A 14 -22.51 3.77 7.92
CA VAL A 14 -21.19 3.93 7.30
C VAL A 14 -20.20 3.00 8.02
N LYS A 15 -19.66 2.04 7.28
CA LYS A 15 -18.69 1.06 7.79
C LYS A 15 -17.42 1.13 6.99
N THR A 16 -16.30 1.36 7.69
CA THR A 16 -14.97 1.43 7.07
C THR A 16 -14.35 0.05 6.80
N HIS A 17 -14.96 -1.01 7.35
CA HIS A 17 -14.53 -2.40 7.17
C HIS A 17 -15.66 -3.23 6.57
N ALA A 18 -15.30 -4.31 5.88
CA ALA A 18 -16.28 -5.26 5.40
C ALA A 18 -17.00 -5.94 6.59
N TYR A 19 -18.30 -6.11 6.45
CA TYR A 19 -19.17 -6.75 7.44
C TYR A 19 -20.23 -7.59 6.74
N ARG A 20 -20.93 -8.43 7.49
CA ARG A 20 -22.11 -9.12 7.00
C ARG A 20 -23.35 -8.36 7.44
N ASP A 21 -24.22 -8.06 6.47
CA ASP A 21 -25.51 -7.43 6.76
C ASP A 21 -26.50 -8.42 7.45
N SER A 22 -27.72 -7.95 7.70
CA SER A 22 -28.78 -8.78 8.31
C SER A 22 -29.15 -10.03 7.52
N LEU A 23 -28.86 -10.08 6.22
CA LEU A 23 -29.07 -11.23 5.32
C LEU A 23 -27.80 -12.07 5.15
N GLY A 24 -26.72 -11.77 5.88
CA GLY A 24 -25.43 -12.46 5.77
C GLY A 24 -24.62 -12.06 4.52
N VAL A 25 -25.00 -11.01 3.81
CA VAL A 25 -24.33 -10.54 2.61
C VAL A 25 -23.10 -9.73 2.98
N LEU A 26 -21.95 -10.05 2.37
CA LEU A 26 -20.72 -9.29 2.57
C LEU A 26 -20.85 -7.89 1.99
N THR A 27 -20.72 -6.89 2.84
CA THR A 27 -21.05 -5.47 2.57
C THR A 27 -19.94 -4.56 3.07
N ILE A 28 -19.76 -3.40 2.46
CA ILE A 28 -18.81 -2.36 2.90
C ILE A 28 -19.36 -0.96 2.64
N GLY A 29 -18.83 0.02 3.35
CA GLY A 29 -19.17 1.42 3.15
C GLY A 29 -20.61 1.73 3.55
N CYS A 30 -21.35 2.30 2.64
CA CYS A 30 -22.75 2.67 2.80
C CYS A 30 -23.64 1.65 2.07
N GLY A 31 -23.75 0.44 2.61
CA GLY A 31 -24.64 -0.61 2.10
C GLY A 31 -24.18 -1.30 0.80
N ARG A 32 -22.91 -1.17 0.40
CA ARG A 32 -22.45 -1.78 -0.85
C ARG A 32 -22.20 -3.27 -0.71
N ASN A 33 -22.94 -4.08 -1.45
CA ASN A 33 -22.75 -5.53 -1.54
C ASN A 33 -21.49 -5.86 -2.37
N ILE A 34 -20.54 -6.53 -1.74
CA ILE A 34 -19.25 -6.96 -2.33
C ILE A 34 -19.12 -8.49 -2.36
N SER A 35 -20.19 -9.24 -2.14
CA SER A 35 -20.14 -10.71 -2.04
C SER A 35 -19.70 -11.42 -3.32
N GLY A 36 -20.02 -10.86 -4.49
CA GLY A 36 -19.70 -11.44 -5.78
C GLY A 36 -20.35 -12.80 -6.09
N LYS A 37 -21.11 -13.39 -5.15
CA LYS A 37 -21.75 -14.72 -5.28
C LYS A 37 -23.18 -14.59 -5.74
N LYS A 38 -23.59 -15.48 -6.68
CA LYS A 38 -25.01 -15.61 -7.07
C LYS A 38 -25.83 -16.24 -5.93
N PRO A 39 -27.13 -15.86 -5.74
CA PRO A 39 -27.88 -14.84 -6.48
C PRO A 39 -27.53 -13.40 -6.09
N ASN A 40 -26.83 -13.19 -4.99
CA ASN A 40 -26.51 -11.87 -4.43
C ASN A 40 -25.17 -11.34 -4.98
N LYS A 41 -25.04 -11.33 -6.31
CA LYS A 41 -23.85 -10.80 -6.96
C LYS A 41 -23.75 -9.29 -6.72
N GLY A 42 -22.86 -8.89 -5.82
CA GLY A 42 -22.55 -7.50 -5.58
C GLY A 42 -21.80 -6.86 -6.76
N ILE A 43 -21.77 -5.54 -6.79
CA ILE A 43 -21.03 -4.80 -7.80
C ILE A 43 -19.51 -4.75 -7.51
N GLY A 44 -19.09 -5.15 -6.31
CA GLY A 44 -17.70 -5.05 -5.89
C GLY A 44 -17.21 -3.60 -5.82
N ILE A 45 -15.99 -3.36 -6.28
CA ILE A 45 -15.40 -2.03 -6.44
C ILE A 45 -14.99 -1.83 -7.90
N THR A 46 -15.14 -0.60 -8.39
CA THR A 46 -14.79 -0.22 -9.76
C THR A 46 -13.30 0.09 -9.91
N ILE A 47 -12.80 0.15 -11.14
CA ILE A 47 -11.41 0.53 -11.42
C ILE A 47 -11.10 1.92 -10.86
N ASP A 48 -11.98 2.90 -11.06
CA ASP A 48 -11.79 4.27 -10.55
C ASP A 48 -11.70 4.30 -9.02
N GLU A 49 -12.50 3.49 -8.35
CA GLU A 49 -12.43 3.34 -6.89
C GLU A 49 -11.13 2.67 -6.43
N ILE A 50 -10.64 1.67 -7.17
CA ILE A 50 -9.35 1.02 -6.90
C ILE A 50 -8.22 2.04 -7.05
N GLU A 51 -8.20 2.84 -8.10
CA GLU A 51 -7.20 3.88 -8.32
C GLU A 51 -7.23 4.94 -7.22
N TYR A 52 -8.41 5.39 -6.82
CA TYR A 52 -8.56 6.35 -5.73
C TYR A 52 -8.06 5.77 -4.39
N MET A 53 -8.41 4.53 -4.08
CA MET A 53 -7.92 3.85 -2.88
C MET A 53 -6.40 3.68 -2.91
N LEU A 54 -5.84 3.29 -4.06
CA LEU A 54 -4.40 3.14 -4.23
C LEU A 54 -3.65 4.45 -4.02
N GLN A 55 -4.15 5.55 -4.56
CA GLN A 55 -3.57 6.89 -4.33
C GLN A 55 -3.56 7.26 -2.84
N ASN A 56 -4.66 7.00 -2.14
CA ASN A 56 -4.76 7.22 -0.70
C ASN A 56 -3.79 6.33 0.09
N ASP A 57 -3.63 5.07 -0.29
CA ASP A 57 -2.72 4.14 0.35
C ASP A 57 -1.25 4.52 0.12
N ILE A 58 -0.90 4.97 -1.09
CA ILE A 58 0.42 5.53 -1.40
C ILE A 58 0.69 6.78 -0.57
N ALA A 59 -0.25 7.71 -0.50
CA ALA A 59 -0.12 8.93 0.29
C ALA A 59 0.11 8.62 1.79
N ARG A 60 -0.61 7.63 2.34
CA ARG A 60 -0.38 7.15 3.70
C ARG A 60 1.02 6.56 3.87
N THR A 61 1.45 5.73 2.94
CA THR A 61 2.80 5.12 2.93
C THR A 61 3.90 6.19 2.91
N ILE A 62 3.77 7.21 2.07
CA ILE A 62 4.71 8.34 2.00
C ILE A 62 4.73 9.09 3.33
N LYS A 63 3.57 9.34 3.92
CA LYS A 63 3.47 10.02 5.23
C LYS A 63 4.19 9.23 6.32
N GLU A 64 3.99 7.92 6.39
CA GLU A 64 4.67 7.05 7.36
C GLU A 64 6.18 7.07 7.17
N LEU A 65 6.67 6.91 5.94
CA LEU A 65 8.09 6.99 5.59
C LEU A 65 8.69 8.35 5.96
N SER A 66 8.00 9.43 5.64
CA SER A 66 8.44 10.81 5.93
C SER A 66 8.54 11.10 7.42
N GLN A 67 7.68 10.50 8.22
CA GLN A 67 7.70 10.67 9.68
C GLN A 67 8.77 9.84 10.38
N GLU A 68 9.07 8.66 9.84
CA GLU A 68 9.98 7.70 10.49
C GLU A 68 11.43 7.80 10.00
N TYR A 69 11.63 8.21 8.74
CA TYR A 69 12.94 8.22 8.09
C TYR A 69 13.26 9.58 7.52
N PRO A 70 13.98 10.46 8.26
CA PRO A 70 14.36 11.80 7.76
C PRO A 70 15.06 11.76 6.40
N TRP A 71 15.92 10.76 6.16
CA TRP A 71 16.63 10.59 4.88
C TRP A 71 15.65 10.38 3.69
N PHE A 72 14.44 9.85 3.92
CA PHE A 72 13.45 9.70 2.86
C PHE A 72 12.94 11.05 2.34
N ASN A 73 12.88 12.07 3.20
CA ASN A 73 12.46 13.42 2.81
C ASN A 73 13.50 14.13 1.93
N ASP A 74 14.75 13.72 2.03
CA ASP A 74 15.87 14.27 1.24
C ASP A 74 16.04 13.56 -0.10
N MET A 75 15.28 12.47 -0.33
CA MET A 75 15.34 11.75 -1.61
C MET A 75 14.62 12.52 -2.71
N GLU A 76 15.30 12.65 -3.85
CA GLU A 76 14.67 13.14 -5.08
C GLU A 76 13.58 12.16 -5.57
N GLU A 77 12.58 12.72 -6.23
CA GLU A 77 11.57 11.91 -6.94
C GLU A 77 12.26 11.07 -8.03
N GLY A 78 11.89 9.80 -8.13
CA GLY A 78 12.48 8.88 -9.09
C GLY A 78 12.37 7.43 -8.66
N ALA A 79 12.94 6.55 -9.47
CA ALA A 79 12.78 5.10 -9.33
C ALA A 79 13.25 4.60 -7.94
N ARG A 80 14.34 5.13 -7.41
CA ARG A 80 14.84 4.75 -6.07
C ARG A 80 13.84 5.05 -4.97
N ARG A 81 13.27 6.25 -4.97
CA ARG A 81 12.27 6.66 -3.99
C ARG A 81 11.01 5.81 -4.12
N ASP A 82 10.57 5.56 -5.34
CA ASP A 82 9.41 4.70 -5.63
C ASP A 82 9.66 3.24 -5.25
N GLY A 83 10.88 2.74 -5.39
CA GLY A 83 11.29 1.43 -4.90
C GLY A 83 11.11 1.29 -3.38
N ILE A 84 11.51 2.29 -2.61
CA ILE A 84 11.29 2.33 -1.15
C ILE A 84 9.79 2.39 -0.81
N ILE A 85 9.02 3.22 -1.51
CA ILE A 85 7.57 3.29 -1.32
C ILE A 85 6.92 1.94 -1.62
N ASN A 86 7.29 1.30 -2.74
CA ASN A 86 6.78 0.00 -3.16
C ASN A 86 7.07 -1.09 -2.12
N MET A 87 8.29 -1.12 -1.59
CA MET A 87 8.68 -2.08 -0.57
C MET A 87 7.92 -1.87 0.75
N HIS A 88 7.83 -0.63 1.23
CA HIS A 88 7.07 -0.29 2.44
C HIS A 88 5.58 -0.58 2.28
N PHE A 89 4.99 -0.26 1.14
CA PHE A 89 3.60 -0.59 0.81
C PHE A 89 3.32 -2.09 0.90
N ASN A 90 4.25 -2.92 0.42
CA ASN A 90 4.11 -4.36 0.44
C ASN A 90 4.29 -4.98 1.84
N LEU A 91 5.26 -4.48 2.59
CA LEU A 91 5.65 -5.03 3.91
C LEU A 91 4.81 -4.47 5.06
N GLY A 92 4.37 -3.23 4.95
CA GLY A 92 3.87 -2.44 6.05
C GLY A 92 4.97 -1.96 7.01
N ARG A 93 4.62 -1.00 7.82
CA ARG A 93 5.50 -0.24 8.71
C ARG A 93 6.46 -1.11 9.54
N PHE A 94 5.90 -2.10 10.25
CA PHE A 94 6.70 -2.89 11.21
C PHE A 94 7.68 -3.84 10.54
N ARG A 95 7.27 -4.49 9.45
CA ARG A 95 8.15 -5.39 8.70
C ARG A 95 9.23 -4.63 7.96
N PHE A 96 8.91 -3.47 7.39
CA PHE A 96 9.89 -2.60 6.77
C PHE A 96 10.95 -2.13 7.78
N ALA A 97 10.55 -1.70 8.96
CA ALA A 97 11.46 -1.26 10.03
C ALA A 97 12.40 -2.38 10.53
N SER A 98 12.09 -3.64 10.28
CA SER A 98 12.96 -4.77 10.67
C SER A 98 14.24 -4.88 9.83
N PHE A 99 14.32 -4.21 8.69
CA PHE A 99 15.52 -4.18 7.81
C PHE A 99 16.58 -3.18 8.30
N LYS A 100 16.99 -3.30 9.55
CA LYS A 100 17.83 -2.31 10.24
C LYS A 100 19.12 -1.96 9.48
N LEU A 101 19.86 -2.97 9.01
CA LEU A 101 21.13 -2.73 8.32
C LEU A 101 20.93 -2.09 6.94
N ALA A 102 19.95 -2.56 6.18
CA ALA A 102 19.60 -1.95 4.89
C ALA A 102 19.18 -0.48 5.04
N LEU A 103 18.40 -0.16 6.07
CA LEU A 103 17.96 1.21 6.34
C LEU A 103 19.11 2.13 6.75
N ILE A 104 20.09 1.63 7.50
CA ILE A 104 21.35 2.35 7.78
C ILE A 104 22.12 2.63 6.48
N HIS A 105 22.18 1.66 5.58
CA HIS A 105 22.82 1.85 4.28
C HIS A 105 22.07 2.87 3.41
N MET A 106 20.73 2.90 3.47
CA MET A 106 19.94 3.95 2.79
C MET A 106 20.26 5.33 3.34
N GLU A 107 20.26 5.50 4.65
CA GLU A 107 20.60 6.75 5.33
C GLU A 107 22.01 7.27 4.94
N ASN A 108 22.96 6.34 4.80
CA ASN A 108 24.34 6.65 4.42
C ASN A 108 24.55 6.81 2.90
N GLY A 109 23.51 6.70 2.08
CA GLY A 109 23.62 6.76 0.62
C GLY A 109 24.32 5.54 -0.02
N SER A 110 24.52 4.46 0.73
CA SER A 110 25.13 3.21 0.25
C SER A 110 24.08 2.28 -0.39
N HIS A 111 23.48 2.72 -1.49
CA HIS A 111 22.31 2.09 -2.11
C HIS A 111 22.59 0.65 -2.60
N ASP A 112 23.81 0.38 -3.09
CA ASP A 112 24.23 -0.99 -3.49
C ASP A 112 24.18 -1.95 -2.31
N LYS A 113 24.69 -1.52 -1.16
CA LYS A 113 24.69 -2.31 0.06
C LYS A 113 23.28 -2.50 0.59
N ALA A 114 22.47 -1.43 0.57
CA ALA A 114 21.06 -1.51 0.96
C ALA A 114 20.29 -2.54 0.11
N ALA A 115 20.46 -2.49 -1.22
CA ALA A 115 19.82 -3.43 -2.14
C ALA A 115 20.25 -4.88 -1.85
N THR A 116 21.53 -5.12 -1.57
CA THR A 116 22.05 -6.45 -1.20
C THR A 116 21.40 -6.97 0.09
N GLU A 117 21.28 -6.12 1.12
CA GLU A 117 20.64 -6.50 2.39
C GLU A 117 19.14 -6.78 2.21
N PHE A 118 18.43 -5.98 1.40
CA PHE A 118 17.03 -6.24 1.08
C PHE A 118 16.85 -7.58 0.36
N LEU A 119 17.73 -7.91 -0.59
CA LEU A 119 17.69 -9.20 -1.30
C LEU A 119 18.04 -10.39 -0.41
N ASN A 120 18.91 -10.21 0.56
CA ASN A 120 19.28 -11.27 1.51
C ASN A 120 18.25 -11.40 2.63
N SER A 121 16.98 -11.59 2.29
CA SER A 121 15.89 -11.60 3.25
C SER A 121 14.82 -12.66 2.94
N ARG A 122 14.02 -12.96 3.96
CA ARG A 122 12.82 -13.79 3.79
C ARG A 122 11.82 -13.13 2.82
N TRP A 123 11.67 -11.82 2.90
CA TRP A 123 10.79 -11.07 1.98
C TRP A 123 11.18 -11.32 0.52
N ALA A 124 12.45 -11.20 0.17
CA ALA A 124 12.92 -11.42 -1.20
C ALA A 124 12.58 -12.82 -1.71
N LYS A 125 12.72 -13.84 -0.85
CA LYS A 125 12.34 -15.23 -1.18
C LYS A 125 10.83 -15.39 -1.40
N GLN A 126 10.01 -14.64 -0.67
CA GLN A 126 8.54 -14.69 -0.78
C GLN A 126 8.01 -14.00 -2.03
N VAL A 127 8.55 -12.83 -2.39
CA VAL A 127 8.02 -12.00 -3.49
C VAL A 127 8.80 -12.16 -4.81
N LYS A 128 9.89 -12.93 -4.79
CA LYS A 128 10.65 -13.35 -5.99
C LYS A 128 10.98 -12.18 -6.96
N GLY A 129 10.42 -12.20 -8.17
CA GLY A 129 10.69 -11.22 -9.21
C GLY A 129 10.47 -9.76 -8.77
N ARG A 130 9.47 -9.51 -7.93
CA ARG A 130 9.22 -8.18 -7.37
C ARG A 130 10.40 -7.66 -6.55
N SER A 131 11.07 -8.54 -5.78
CA SER A 131 12.22 -8.11 -4.99
C SER A 131 13.40 -7.70 -5.86
N LEU A 132 13.64 -8.41 -6.97
CA LEU A 132 14.70 -8.07 -7.91
C LEU A 132 14.44 -6.71 -8.56
N GLU A 133 13.24 -6.48 -9.07
CA GLU A 133 12.83 -5.21 -9.68
C GLU A 133 12.96 -4.05 -8.69
N VAL A 134 12.36 -4.17 -7.51
CA VAL A 134 12.37 -3.11 -6.48
C VAL A 134 13.79 -2.80 -6.00
N THR A 135 14.62 -3.82 -5.78
CA THR A 135 16.00 -3.58 -5.32
C THR A 135 16.89 -3.04 -6.42
N ASP A 136 16.62 -3.36 -7.68
CA ASP A 136 17.31 -2.76 -8.81
C ASP A 136 16.96 -1.26 -8.95
N MET A 137 15.69 -0.89 -8.83
CA MET A 137 15.27 0.51 -8.75
C MET A 137 15.98 1.27 -7.61
N ILE A 138 16.10 0.65 -6.43
CA ILE A 138 16.79 1.26 -5.28
C ILE A 138 18.28 1.46 -5.59
N LYS A 139 18.91 0.47 -6.21
CA LYS A 139 20.33 0.48 -6.54
C LYS A 139 20.66 1.50 -7.63
N THR A 140 19.99 1.41 -8.77
CA THR A 140 20.34 2.14 -9.99
C THR A 140 19.67 3.51 -10.10
N ASN A 141 18.53 3.72 -9.44
CA ASN A 141 17.60 4.85 -9.63
C ASN A 141 16.97 4.88 -11.03
N GLU A 142 16.82 3.73 -11.66
CA GLU A 142 16.18 3.56 -12.95
C GLU A 142 14.98 2.63 -12.83
N TYR A 143 13.92 2.88 -13.60
CA TYR A 143 12.80 1.95 -13.72
C TYR A 143 13.19 0.79 -14.62
N THR A 144 12.87 -0.43 -14.21
CA THR A 144 13.14 -1.69 -14.92
C THR A 144 11.94 -2.14 -15.75
#